data_2545084f3c7f650f4051e5bb465fff7c
#
_entry.id   2545084f3c7f650f4051e5bb465fff7c
#
_cell.length_a   1.000
_cell.length_b   1.000
_cell.length_c   1.000
_cell.angle_alpha   90.00
_cell.angle_beta   90.00
_cell.angle_gamma   90.00
#
_symmetry.space_group_name_H-M   'P 1'
#
loop_
_entity.id
_entity.type
_entity.pdbx_description
1 polymer ?
#
loop_
_entity_poly.entity_id
_entity_poly.type
_entity_poly.pdbx_seq_one_letter_code
_entity_poly.pdbx_strand_id
1 'polypeptide(L)'
;LTSLTDKVYIKMIVNIKEKRMSEIDSELLEKMKNEPNYEVARQYYFIGKCREYVKELSEKLGRELTMCSVTFGCQMNARDSEKLSGILKEIGFVETESENADFVIYNTCTVRENANNKVYGHLGVLGNYKKKNPNMMIALCGCMMQEPQVVE
;
A
#
# COMPACT_ATOMS: atom_id res chain seq x y z
N LEU A 1 28.62 -9.78 -5.18
CA LEU A 1 27.34 -9.85 -5.88
C LEU A 1 26.25 -9.65 -4.85
N THR A 2 26.07 -8.42 -4.39
CA THR A 2 25.02 -8.02 -3.45
C THR A 2 23.76 -7.82 -4.25
N SER A 3 22.75 -8.66 -3.99
CA SER A 3 21.41 -8.49 -4.50
C SER A 3 20.87 -7.14 -4.00
N LEU A 4 20.61 -6.25 -4.93
CA LEU A 4 19.76 -5.09 -4.71
C LEU A 4 18.35 -5.63 -4.44
N THR A 5 18.05 -5.90 -3.17
CA THR A 5 16.68 -6.07 -2.73
C THR A 5 16.05 -4.69 -2.84
N ASP A 6 15.26 -4.51 -3.88
CA ASP A 6 14.49 -3.33 -4.16
C ASP A 6 13.67 -2.96 -2.93
N LYS A 7 14.10 -1.88 -2.25
CA LYS A 7 13.31 -1.27 -1.19
C LYS A 7 12.09 -0.63 -1.84
N VAL A 8 11.00 -1.36 -1.88
CA VAL A 8 9.70 -0.78 -2.23
C VAL A 8 9.30 0.12 -1.06
N TYR A 9 9.52 1.42 -1.20
CA TYR A 9 9.01 2.40 -0.24
C TYR A 9 7.52 2.58 -0.50
N ILE A 10 6.70 1.97 0.33
CA ILE A 10 5.26 2.24 0.39
C ILE A 10 5.07 3.40 1.37
N LYS A 11 4.92 4.62 0.84
CA LYS A 11 4.42 5.72 1.65
C LYS A 11 2.90 5.58 1.69
N MET A 12 2.40 4.86 2.69
CA MET A 12 0.97 4.84 2.97
C MET A 12 0.60 6.21 3.55
N ILE A 13 -0.11 7.03 2.78
CA ILE A 13 -0.83 8.18 3.30
C ILE A 13 -2.08 7.62 4.00
N VAL A 14 -1.85 6.92 5.08
CA VAL A 14 -2.90 6.43 5.94
C VAL A 14 -3.10 7.48 7.01
N ASN A 15 -4.24 8.14 6.95
CA ASN A 15 -4.75 8.89 8.09
C ASN A 15 -5.32 7.88 9.11
N ILE A 16 -4.48 6.90 9.50
CA ILE A 16 -4.72 6.08 10.67
C ILE A 16 -4.49 7.05 11.82
N LYS A 17 -5.56 7.37 12.53
CA LYS A 17 -5.42 8.02 13.83
C LYS A 17 -4.36 7.25 14.59
N GLU A 18 -3.22 7.89 14.87
CA GLU A 18 -1.95 7.37 15.42
C GLU A 18 -2.06 6.59 16.75
N LYS A 19 -3.22 6.11 17.12
CA LYS A 19 -3.54 5.68 18.47
C LYS A 19 -3.67 4.16 18.69
N ARG A 20 -3.17 3.29 17.77
CA ARG A 20 -3.26 1.84 17.96
C ARG A 20 -2.07 0.99 17.52
N MET A 21 -0.87 1.53 17.40
CA MET A 21 0.31 0.70 17.62
C MET A 21 0.54 0.68 19.13
N SER A 22 0.12 -0.39 19.77
CA SER A 22 0.30 -0.53 21.21
C SER A 22 1.79 -0.62 21.54
N GLU A 23 2.19 -0.20 22.74
CA GLU A 23 3.55 -0.38 23.27
C GLU A 23 4.01 -1.84 23.15
N ILE A 24 3.08 -2.79 23.26
CA ILE A 24 3.28 -4.24 23.10
C ILE A 24 3.77 -4.57 21.68
N ASP A 25 3.24 -3.92 20.64
CA ASP A 25 3.66 -4.17 19.26
C ASP A 25 5.09 -3.68 19.01
N SER A 26 5.46 -2.55 19.62
CA SER A 26 6.82 -2.00 19.55
C SER A 26 7.84 -2.88 20.28
N GLU A 27 7.50 -3.39 21.47
CA GLU A 27 8.35 -4.28 22.25
C GLU A 27 8.55 -5.64 21.56
N LEU A 28 7.50 -6.18 20.95
CA LEU A 28 7.57 -7.43 20.19
C LEU A 28 8.48 -7.28 18.96
N LEU A 29 8.34 -6.18 18.22
CA LEU A 29 9.18 -5.89 17.06
C LEU A 29 10.65 -5.67 17.44
N GLU A 30 10.92 -5.02 18.60
CA GLU A 30 12.30 -4.91 19.12
C GLU A 30 12.91 -6.28 19.48
N LYS A 31 12.15 -7.15 20.11
CA LYS A 31 12.60 -8.52 20.42
C LYS A 31 12.90 -9.35 19.16
N MET A 32 12.12 -9.13 18.09
CA MET A 32 12.29 -9.84 16.82
C MET A 32 13.50 -9.34 16.01
N LYS A 33 14.04 -8.14 16.25
CA LYS A 33 15.15 -7.55 15.46
C LYS A 33 16.41 -8.41 15.40
N ASN A 34 16.65 -9.25 16.38
CA ASN A 34 17.82 -10.11 16.47
C ASN A 34 17.62 -11.50 15.80
N GLU A 35 16.43 -11.75 15.26
CA GLU A 35 16.15 -13.03 14.60
C GLU A 35 16.70 -13.04 13.16
N PRO A 36 17.27 -14.19 12.69
CA PRO A 36 17.90 -14.31 11.37
C PRO A 36 16.96 -13.96 10.19
N ASN A 37 15.66 -14.12 10.36
CA ASN A 37 14.63 -13.86 9.36
C ASN A 37 13.72 -12.68 9.75
N TYR A 38 14.26 -11.70 10.48
CA TYR A 38 13.49 -10.57 11.01
C TYR A 38 12.58 -9.89 9.98
N GLU A 39 13.10 -9.55 8.80
CA GLU A 39 12.30 -8.86 7.77
C GLU A 39 11.10 -9.71 7.29
N VAL A 40 11.28 -11.00 7.13
CA VAL A 40 10.21 -11.93 6.73
C VAL A 40 9.17 -12.05 7.84
N ALA A 41 9.60 -12.27 9.07
CA ALA A 41 8.71 -12.37 10.23
C ALA A 41 7.93 -11.07 10.46
N ARG A 42 8.59 -9.93 10.30
CA ARG A 42 7.98 -8.60 10.38
C ARG A 42 6.91 -8.39 9.31
N GLN A 43 7.15 -8.81 8.06
CA GLN A 43 6.16 -8.73 6.99
C GLN A 43 4.91 -9.55 7.31
N TYR A 44 5.07 -10.81 7.73
CA TYR A 44 3.93 -11.66 8.14
C TYR A 44 3.16 -11.10 9.32
N TYR A 45 3.86 -10.53 10.30
CA TYR A 45 3.24 -9.85 11.43
C TYR A 45 2.33 -8.71 10.96
N PHE A 46 2.82 -7.81 10.08
CA PHE A 46 2.02 -6.71 9.57
C PHE A 46 0.89 -7.17 8.64
N ILE A 47 1.08 -8.21 7.84
CA ILE A 47 -0.01 -8.83 7.06
C ILE A 47 -1.12 -9.31 8.00
N GLY A 48 -0.79 -9.96 9.10
CA GLY A 48 -1.75 -10.37 10.12
C GLY A 48 -2.53 -9.19 10.71
N LYS A 49 -1.83 -8.12 11.10
CA LYS A 49 -2.46 -6.90 11.63
C LYS A 49 -3.37 -6.21 10.61
N CYS A 50 -2.93 -6.13 9.36
CA CYS A 50 -3.77 -5.59 8.28
C CYS A 50 -5.03 -6.43 8.05
N ARG A 51 -4.91 -7.76 8.13
CA ARG A 51 -6.04 -8.68 7.99
C ARG A 51 -7.09 -8.46 9.11
N GLU A 52 -6.64 -8.31 10.35
CA GLU A 52 -7.52 -7.98 11.48
C GLU A 52 -8.25 -6.65 11.24
N TYR A 53 -7.51 -5.61 10.82
CA TYR A 53 -8.08 -4.30 10.52
C TYR A 53 -9.11 -4.34 9.39
N VAL A 54 -8.80 -5.03 8.29
CA VAL A 54 -9.70 -5.17 7.13
C VAL A 54 -10.97 -5.91 7.54
N LYS A 55 -10.86 -6.97 8.34
CA LYS A 55 -11.99 -7.71 8.88
C LYS A 55 -12.89 -6.82 9.74
N GLU A 56 -12.31 -6.12 10.73
CA GLU A 56 -13.07 -5.20 11.60
C GLU A 56 -13.80 -4.11 10.78
N LEU A 57 -13.11 -3.54 9.78
CA LEU A 57 -13.70 -2.49 8.96
C LEU A 57 -14.80 -3.02 8.04
N SER A 58 -14.61 -4.22 7.47
CA SER A 58 -15.62 -4.92 6.66
C SER A 58 -16.87 -5.22 7.47
N GLU A 59 -16.72 -5.75 8.68
CA GLU A 59 -17.84 -6.00 9.62
C GLU A 59 -18.57 -4.71 9.98
N LYS A 60 -17.83 -3.64 10.27
CA LYS A 60 -18.39 -2.33 10.60
C LYS A 60 -19.19 -1.72 9.45
N LEU A 61 -18.74 -1.91 8.21
CA LEU A 61 -19.39 -1.37 7.02
C LEU A 61 -20.46 -2.32 6.45
N GLY A 62 -20.53 -3.55 6.91
CA GLY A 62 -21.48 -4.58 6.43
C GLY A 62 -21.23 -5.02 4.99
N ARG A 63 -19.98 -4.86 4.48
CA ARG A 63 -19.60 -5.26 3.13
C ARG A 63 -18.11 -5.58 3.04
N GLU A 64 -17.74 -6.34 2.01
CA GLU A 64 -16.33 -6.56 1.68
C GLU A 64 -15.64 -5.25 1.27
N LEU A 65 -14.35 -5.13 1.59
CA LEU A 65 -13.53 -4.01 1.16
C LEU A 65 -12.91 -4.30 -0.20
N THR A 66 -12.91 -3.31 -1.06
CA THR A 66 -12.40 -3.42 -2.43
C THR A 66 -11.02 -2.78 -2.58
N MET A 67 -10.19 -3.30 -3.48
CA MET A 67 -8.91 -2.70 -3.84
C MET A 67 -8.75 -2.57 -5.35
N CYS A 68 -8.07 -1.52 -5.78
CA CYS A 68 -7.69 -1.27 -7.16
C CYS A 68 -6.18 -1.04 -7.26
N SER A 69 -5.53 -1.77 -8.15
CA SER A 69 -4.09 -1.61 -8.45
C SER A 69 -3.91 -1.07 -9.86
N VAL A 70 -3.30 0.11 -9.98
CA VAL A 70 -3.04 0.76 -11.27
C VAL A 70 -1.53 0.90 -11.48
N THR A 71 -1.05 0.46 -12.63
CA THR A 71 0.37 0.51 -12.99
C THR A 71 0.64 1.59 -14.02
N PHE A 72 1.44 2.58 -13.64
CA PHE A 72 1.95 3.62 -14.53
C PHE A 72 3.43 3.36 -14.82
N GLY A 73 3.75 2.30 -15.59
CA GLY A 73 5.15 1.94 -15.74
C GLY A 73 5.47 0.89 -16.79
N CYS A 74 6.58 0.21 -16.58
CA CYS A 74 7.10 -0.85 -17.44
C CYS A 74 6.63 -2.25 -16.97
N GLN A 75 7.09 -3.30 -17.66
CA GLN A 75 6.74 -4.68 -17.30
C GLN A 75 7.21 -5.10 -15.89
N MET A 76 8.30 -4.50 -15.38
CA MET A 76 8.74 -4.76 -14.00
C MET A 76 7.71 -4.24 -12.99
N ASN A 77 7.20 -3.02 -13.21
CA ASN A 77 6.14 -2.48 -12.38
C ASN A 77 4.87 -3.34 -12.43
N ALA A 78 4.52 -3.91 -13.60
CA ALA A 78 3.38 -4.82 -13.71
C ALA A 78 3.52 -6.06 -12.81
N ARG A 79 4.69 -6.70 -12.81
CA ARG A 79 4.98 -7.86 -11.93
C ARG A 79 4.91 -7.50 -10.44
N ASP A 80 5.40 -6.31 -10.08
CA ASP A 80 5.33 -5.86 -8.70
C ASP A 80 3.89 -5.54 -8.30
N SER A 81 3.09 -4.98 -9.20
CA SER A 81 1.65 -4.77 -8.98
C SER A 81 0.91 -6.10 -8.77
N GLU A 82 1.23 -7.15 -9.51
CA GLU A 82 0.65 -8.49 -9.32
C GLU A 82 0.95 -9.04 -7.92
N LYS A 83 2.20 -8.89 -7.43
CA LYS A 83 2.58 -9.29 -6.07
C LYS A 83 1.83 -8.49 -5.01
N LEU A 84 1.74 -7.17 -5.19
CA LEU A 84 1.02 -6.30 -4.27
C LEU A 84 -0.48 -6.65 -4.22
N SER A 85 -1.10 -6.89 -5.39
CA SER A 85 -2.48 -7.36 -5.47
C SER A 85 -2.67 -8.71 -4.78
N GLY A 86 -1.72 -9.63 -4.92
CA GLY A 86 -1.72 -10.91 -4.21
C GLY A 86 -1.71 -10.75 -2.69
N ILE A 87 -0.85 -9.89 -2.16
CA ILE A 87 -0.78 -9.59 -0.73
C ILE A 87 -2.08 -8.94 -0.23
N LEU A 88 -2.64 -7.99 -0.98
CA LEU A 88 -3.88 -7.33 -0.61
C LEU A 88 -5.08 -8.29 -0.61
N LYS A 89 -5.14 -9.22 -1.56
CA LYS A 89 -6.14 -10.31 -1.55
C LYS A 89 -5.98 -11.21 -0.33
N GLU A 90 -4.75 -11.56 0.03
CA GLU A 90 -4.47 -12.35 1.24
C GLU A 90 -4.88 -11.63 2.52
N ILE A 91 -4.77 -10.32 2.57
CA ILE A 91 -5.25 -9.47 3.67
C ILE A 91 -6.78 -9.45 3.76
N GLY A 92 -7.50 -9.71 2.65
CA GLY A 92 -8.95 -9.80 2.61
C GLY A 92 -9.65 -8.75 1.75
N PHE A 93 -8.93 -8.03 0.90
CA PHE A 93 -9.53 -7.15 -0.09
C PHE A 93 -10.03 -7.92 -1.32
N VAL A 94 -11.12 -7.46 -1.90
CA VAL A 94 -11.63 -7.92 -3.20
C VAL A 94 -11.12 -6.99 -4.31
N GLU A 95 -10.52 -7.55 -5.34
CA GLU A 95 -9.99 -6.77 -6.46
C GLU A 95 -11.11 -6.20 -7.34
N THR A 96 -10.95 -4.94 -7.75
CA THR A 96 -11.83 -4.25 -8.69
C THR A 96 -11.03 -3.40 -9.67
N GLU A 97 -11.58 -3.16 -10.85
CA GLU A 97 -11.00 -2.24 -11.84
C GLU A 97 -11.35 -0.77 -11.54
N SER A 98 -12.29 -0.53 -10.64
CA SER A 98 -12.73 0.82 -10.30
C SER A 98 -11.81 1.48 -9.29
N GLU A 99 -11.31 2.67 -9.61
CA GLU A 99 -10.57 3.50 -8.66
C GLU A 99 -11.43 4.06 -7.51
N ASN A 100 -12.75 3.89 -7.56
CA ASN A 100 -13.64 4.13 -6.43
C ASN A 100 -13.66 2.92 -5.50
N ALA A 101 -12.50 2.53 -5.00
CA ALA A 101 -12.27 1.39 -4.13
C ALA A 101 -11.88 1.85 -2.72
N ASP A 102 -11.89 0.93 -1.75
CA ASP A 102 -11.48 1.23 -0.37
C ASP A 102 -9.96 1.34 -0.22
N PHE A 103 -9.21 0.65 -1.08
CA PHE A 103 -7.76 0.78 -1.18
C PHE A 103 -7.36 0.94 -2.64
N VAL A 104 -6.64 2.02 -2.96
CA VAL A 104 -6.09 2.24 -4.30
C VAL A 104 -4.58 2.32 -4.20
N ILE A 105 -3.89 1.51 -5.01
CA ILE A 105 -2.43 1.52 -5.10
C ILE A 105 -1.99 1.91 -6.51
N TYR A 106 -1.16 2.94 -6.61
CA TYR A 106 -0.51 3.35 -7.85
C TYR A 106 0.95 2.93 -7.83
N ASN A 107 1.31 2.04 -8.74
CA ASN A 107 2.70 1.66 -8.99
C ASN A 107 3.25 2.49 -10.15
N THR A 108 4.24 3.31 -9.87
CA THR A 108 4.68 4.40 -10.73
C THR A 108 6.13 4.22 -11.19
N CYS A 109 6.45 4.81 -12.34
CA CYS A 109 7.79 4.75 -12.94
C CYS A 109 8.25 6.16 -13.32
N THR A 110 9.53 6.47 -13.07
CA THR A 110 10.14 7.77 -13.43
C THR A 110 10.70 7.79 -14.85
N VAL A 111 10.92 6.62 -15.46
CA VAL A 111 11.59 6.51 -16.77
C VAL A 111 10.73 7.01 -17.93
N ARG A 112 9.42 7.17 -17.73
CA ARG A 112 8.48 7.66 -18.74
C ARG A 112 8.00 9.06 -18.38
N GLU A 113 8.44 10.05 -19.13
CA GLU A 113 8.18 11.49 -18.95
C GLU A 113 6.69 11.84 -18.74
N ASN A 114 5.79 11.08 -19.34
CA ASN A 114 4.34 11.29 -19.20
C ASN A 114 3.67 10.50 -18.05
N ALA A 115 4.41 9.67 -17.32
CA ALA A 115 3.84 8.88 -16.23
C ALA A 115 3.42 9.79 -15.07
N ASN A 116 4.25 10.77 -14.71
CA ASN A 116 4.00 11.70 -13.62
C ASN A 116 2.71 12.52 -13.82
N ASN A 117 2.53 13.08 -15.02
CA ASN A 117 1.34 13.89 -15.33
C ASN A 117 0.04 13.05 -15.23
N LYS A 118 0.08 11.79 -15.66
CA LYS A 118 -1.06 10.87 -15.53
C LYS A 118 -1.38 10.60 -14.06
N VAL A 119 -0.34 10.30 -13.25
CA VAL A 119 -0.51 10.05 -11.81
C VAL A 119 -1.15 11.25 -11.12
N TYR A 120 -0.69 12.48 -11.37
CA TYR A 120 -1.27 13.68 -10.78
C TYR A 120 -2.73 13.90 -11.20
N GLY A 121 -3.07 13.62 -12.46
CA GLY A 121 -4.47 13.69 -12.93
C GLY A 121 -5.36 12.69 -12.17
N HIS A 122 -4.93 11.45 -12.03
CA HIS A 122 -5.66 10.42 -11.29
C HIS A 122 -5.76 10.73 -9.79
N LEU A 123 -4.71 11.27 -9.17
CA LEU A 123 -4.75 11.69 -7.76
C LEU A 123 -5.82 12.77 -7.52
N GLY A 124 -6.03 13.67 -8.47
CA GLY A 124 -7.11 14.66 -8.41
C GLY A 124 -8.51 14.00 -8.35
N VAL A 125 -8.72 12.94 -9.14
CA VAL A 125 -9.97 12.16 -9.12
C VAL A 125 -10.12 11.41 -7.81
N LEU A 126 -9.05 10.75 -7.31
CA LEU A 126 -9.05 10.06 -6.02
C LEU A 126 -9.40 10.98 -4.86
N GLY A 127 -8.97 12.25 -4.92
CA GLY A 127 -9.35 13.24 -3.91
C GLY A 127 -10.87 13.42 -3.80
N ASN A 128 -11.61 13.31 -4.89
CA ASN A 128 -13.07 13.35 -4.87
C ASN A 128 -13.70 12.07 -4.31
N TYR A 129 -13.13 10.90 -4.61
CA TYR A 129 -13.59 9.64 -4.03
C TYR A 129 -13.28 9.58 -2.52
N LYS A 130 -12.12 10.06 -2.09
CA LYS A 130 -11.74 10.15 -0.68
C LYS A 130 -12.68 11.03 0.14
N LYS A 131 -13.21 12.11 -0.43
CA LYS A 131 -14.23 12.96 0.23
C LYS A 131 -15.53 12.20 0.50
N LYS A 132 -15.92 11.29 -0.40
CA LYS A 132 -17.12 10.45 -0.27
C LYS A 132 -16.90 9.23 0.62
N ASN A 133 -15.70 8.66 0.58
CA ASN A 133 -15.28 7.53 1.43
C ASN A 133 -14.07 7.93 2.29
N PRO A 134 -14.29 8.48 3.49
CA PRO A 134 -13.19 8.89 4.38
C PRO A 134 -12.27 7.74 4.80
N ASN A 135 -12.74 6.49 4.74
CA ASN A 135 -11.95 5.30 5.06
C ASN A 135 -11.07 4.83 3.87
N MET A 136 -11.26 5.40 2.68
CA MET A 136 -10.45 5.07 1.52
C MET A 136 -8.96 5.27 1.81
N MET A 137 -8.16 4.28 1.45
CA MET A 137 -6.70 4.34 1.55
C MET A 137 -6.09 4.51 0.16
N ILE A 138 -5.07 5.36 0.05
CA ILE A 138 -4.35 5.60 -1.20
C ILE A 138 -2.88 5.35 -0.94
N ALA A 139 -2.26 4.49 -1.75
CA ALA A 139 -0.85 4.19 -1.69
C ALA A 139 -0.16 4.51 -3.03
N LEU A 140 1.02 5.09 -2.94
CA LEU A 140 1.93 5.28 -4.07
C LEU A 140 3.17 4.43 -3.86
N CYS A 141 3.61 3.72 -4.90
CA CYS A 141 4.83 2.94 -4.87
C CYS A 141 5.57 3.03 -6.22
N GLY A 142 6.74 2.40 -6.30
CA GLY A 142 7.57 2.40 -7.50
C GLY A 142 8.64 3.49 -7.51
N CYS A 143 9.31 3.64 -8.65
CA CYS A 143 10.50 4.50 -8.78
C CYS A 143 10.23 5.99 -8.50
N MET A 144 9.03 6.48 -8.81
CA MET A 144 8.66 7.88 -8.58
C MET A 144 8.76 8.28 -7.09
N MET A 145 8.59 7.34 -6.16
CA MET A 145 8.68 7.60 -4.73
C MET A 145 10.13 7.77 -4.23
N GLN A 146 11.12 7.61 -5.10
CA GLN A 146 12.53 7.86 -4.79
C GLN A 146 12.97 9.28 -5.16
N GLU A 147 12.11 10.05 -5.84
CA GLU A 147 12.41 11.44 -6.22
C GLU A 147 12.12 12.38 -5.04
N PRO A 148 13.10 13.21 -4.60
CA PRO A 148 12.93 14.11 -3.46
C PRO A 148 11.72 15.04 -3.58
N GLN A 149 11.49 15.56 -4.79
CA GLN A 149 10.39 16.50 -5.09
C GLN A 149 8.97 15.86 -5.05
N VAL A 150 8.88 14.55 -4.90
CA VAL A 150 7.60 13.83 -4.78
C VAL A 150 7.32 13.48 -3.33
N VAL A 151 8.36 13.43 -2.48
CA VAL A 151 8.29 12.96 -1.09
C VAL A 151 8.12 14.11 -0.11
N GLU A 152 8.45 15.36 -0.51
CA GLU A 152 8.17 16.59 0.22
C GLU A 152 6.71 17.01 0.07
#